data_86b8f1e1982db4592ecb78d57becb781
#
_entry.id   86b8f1e1982db4592ecb78d57becb781
#
_cell.length_a   1.000
_cell.length_b   1.000
_cell.length_c   1.000
_cell.angle_alpha   90.00
_cell.angle_beta   90.00
_cell.angle_gamma   90.00
#
_symmetry.space_group_name_H-M   'P 1'
#
loop_
_entity.id
_entity.type
_entity.pdbx_description
1 polymer ?
#
loop_
_entity_poly.entity_id
_entity_poly.type
_entity_poly.pdbx_seq_one_letter_code
_entity_poly.pdbx_strand_id
1 'polypeptide(L)'
;MNYNKLIKFYKGYVLLEIHSELNTKGVFSIDEVDKLLKVHAETDKSCKDMDYDELLELITWSFDFGNSIGLNLNFKGNEWNESI
;
A
#
# COMPACT_ATOMS: atom_id res chain seq x y z
N MET A 1 0.14 -4.96 -14.87
CA MET A 1 0.14 -3.55 -14.44
C MET A 1 1.53 -2.97 -14.67
N ASN A 2 1.64 -1.80 -15.28
CA ASN A 2 2.97 -1.20 -15.48
C ASN A 2 3.42 -0.45 -14.22
N TYR A 3 4.66 0.02 -14.22
CA TYR A 3 5.24 0.65 -13.05
C TYR A 3 4.43 1.85 -12.53
N ASN A 4 4.00 2.73 -13.43
CA ASN A 4 3.24 3.91 -13.02
C ASN A 4 1.88 3.52 -12.42
N LYS A 5 1.24 2.52 -12.98
CA LYS A 5 -0.03 2.05 -12.44
C LYS A 5 0.17 1.37 -11.10
N LEU A 6 1.30 0.70 -10.93
CA LEU A 6 1.61 0.04 -9.67
C LEU A 6 1.79 1.06 -8.55
N ILE A 7 2.48 2.18 -8.84
CA ILE A 7 2.62 3.26 -7.87
C ILE A 7 1.26 3.85 -7.52
N LYS A 8 0.42 4.08 -8.52
CA LYS A 8 -0.92 4.61 -8.29
C LYS A 8 -1.78 3.65 -7.49
N PHE A 9 -1.62 2.36 -7.76
CA PHE A 9 -2.34 1.33 -7.03
C PHE A 9 -1.93 1.35 -5.54
N TYR A 10 -0.63 1.44 -5.27
CA TYR A 10 -0.16 1.51 -3.90
C TYR A 10 -0.67 2.76 -3.20
N LYS A 11 -0.44 3.93 -3.79
CA LYS A 11 -0.79 5.20 -3.15
C LYS A 11 -2.28 5.51 -3.14
N GLY A 12 -2.99 5.09 -4.17
CA GLY A 12 -4.40 5.43 -4.33
C GLY A 12 -5.36 4.39 -3.79
N TYR A 13 -4.88 3.20 -3.50
CA TYR A 13 -5.73 2.15 -2.98
C TYR A 13 -5.14 1.54 -1.71
N VAL A 14 -3.99 0.89 -1.81
CA VAL A 14 -3.45 0.13 -0.69
C VAL A 14 -3.20 1.02 0.53
N LEU A 15 -2.45 2.07 0.32
CA LEU A 15 -2.09 2.97 1.41
C LEU A 15 -3.31 3.65 2.02
N LEU A 16 -4.24 4.07 1.18
CA LEU A 16 -5.44 4.76 1.66
C LEU A 16 -6.37 3.83 2.43
N GLU A 17 -6.52 2.59 1.99
CA GLU A 17 -7.37 1.65 2.70
C GLU A 17 -6.80 1.33 4.08
N ILE A 18 -5.50 1.12 4.16
CA ILE A 18 -4.85 0.84 5.44
C ILE A 18 -4.90 2.07 6.34
N HIS A 19 -4.66 3.25 5.77
CA HIS A 19 -4.74 4.50 6.52
C HIS A 19 -6.14 4.68 7.12
N SER A 20 -7.17 4.44 6.32
CA SER A 20 -8.54 4.58 6.78
C SER A 20 -8.84 3.61 7.93
N GLU A 21 -8.37 2.38 7.81
CA GLU A 21 -8.62 1.38 8.84
C GLU A 21 -7.88 1.72 10.15
N LEU A 22 -6.63 2.15 10.04
CA LEU A 22 -5.86 2.51 11.23
C LEU A 22 -6.44 3.72 11.94
N ASN A 23 -7.03 4.66 11.18
CA ASN A 23 -7.62 5.84 11.78
C ASN A 23 -8.92 5.54 12.55
N THR A 24 -9.45 4.35 12.47
CA THR A 24 -10.58 3.98 13.34
C THR A 24 -10.08 3.69 14.74
N LYS A 25 -8.77 3.50 14.90
CA LYS A 25 -8.18 3.13 16.19
C LYS A 25 -7.26 4.19 16.78
N GLY A 26 -6.95 5.21 16.02
CA GLY A 26 -6.05 6.26 16.46
C GLY A 26 -5.87 7.25 15.33
N VAL A 27 -4.98 8.22 15.53
CA VAL A 27 -4.73 9.24 14.51
C VAL A 27 -3.37 8.98 13.89
N PHE A 28 -3.37 8.70 12.58
CA PHE A 28 -2.15 8.46 11.83
C PHE A 28 -2.17 9.28 10.55
N SER A 29 -1.03 9.84 10.17
CA SER A 29 -0.92 10.52 8.89
C SER A 29 -0.62 9.50 7.80
N ILE A 30 -0.83 9.88 6.56
CA ILE A 30 -0.50 9.02 5.42
C ILE A 30 0.98 8.67 5.46
N ASP A 31 1.85 9.64 5.78
CA ASP A 31 3.29 9.39 5.85
C ASP A 31 3.65 8.39 6.94
N GLU A 32 2.97 8.45 8.06
CA GLU A 32 3.21 7.49 9.14
C GLU A 32 2.82 6.08 8.73
N VAL A 33 1.70 5.94 8.04
CA VAL A 33 1.25 4.64 7.56
C VAL A 33 2.22 4.11 6.51
N ASP A 34 2.67 4.97 5.60
CA ASP A 34 3.64 4.58 4.58
C ASP A 34 4.92 4.05 5.22
N LYS A 35 5.42 4.73 6.25
CA LYS A 35 6.62 4.29 6.95
C LYS A 35 6.39 2.97 7.67
N LEU A 36 5.23 2.80 8.26
CA LEU A 36 4.90 1.56 8.94
C LEU A 36 4.91 0.38 7.96
N LEU A 37 4.33 0.56 6.78
CA LEU A 37 4.31 -0.49 5.77
C LEU A 37 5.71 -0.80 5.26
N LYS A 38 6.55 0.22 5.12
CA LYS A 38 7.93 0.00 4.69
C LYS A 38 8.76 -0.73 5.73
N VAL A 39 8.52 -0.45 7.01
CA VAL A 39 9.18 -1.20 8.07
C VAL A 39 8.74 -2.66 8.03
N HIS A 40 7.46 -2.89 7.80
CA HIS A 40 6.92 -4.25 7.70
C HIS A 40 7.54 -5.00 6.52
N ALA A 41 7.78 -4.30 5.43
CA ALA A 41 8.41 -4.87 4.24
C ALA A 41 9.94 -4.87 4.31
N GLU A 42 10.49 -4.39 5.41
CA GLU A 42 11.93 -4.29 5.63
C GLU A 42 12.66 -3.47 4.58
N THR A 43 12.10 -2.33 4.22
CA THR A 43 12.74 -1.42 3.28
C THR A 43 12.66 0.02 3.80
N ASP A 44 13.61 0.84 3.40
CA ASP A 44 13.58 2.24 3.75
C ASP A 44 13.57 3.12 2.49
N LYS A 45 13.43 2.52 1.32
CA LYS A 45 13.42 3.28 0.07
C LYS A 45 12.10 4.01 -0.12
N SER A 46 12.16 5.19 -0.76
CA SER A 46 10.93 5.84 -1.18
C SER A 46 10.45 5.11 -2.43
N CYS A 47 9.15 5.18 -2.71
CA CYS A 47 8.58 4.46 -3.86
C CYS A 47 9.26 4.82 -5.18
N LYS A 48 9.66 6.08 -5.34
CA LYS A 48 10.30 6.51 -6.58
C LYS A 48 11.68 5.90 -6.76
N ASP A 49 12.29 5.38 -5.70
CA ASP A 49 13.60 4.78 -5.76
C ASP A 49 13.52 3.25 -5.86
N MET A 50 12.32 2.71 -5.88
CA MET A 50 12.10 1.27 -6.00
C MET A 50 11.96 0.88 -7.46
N ASP A 51 12.48 -0.30 -7.83
CA ASP A 51 12.17 -0.84 -9.14
C ASP A 51 10.82 -1.56 -9.04
N TYR A 52 10.38 -2.12 -10.14
CA TYR A 52 9.07 -2.78 -10.21
C TYR A 52 8.94 -3.90 -9.17
N ASP A 53 9.96 -4.75 -9.07
CA ASP A 53 9.92 -5.89 -8.16
C ASP A 53 9.90 -5.45 -6.70
N GLU A 54 10.66 -4.43 -6.37
CA GLU A 54 10.68 -3.89 -5.01
C GLU A 54 9.34 -3.30 -4.63
N LEU A 55 8.72 -2.59 -5.56
CA LEU A 55 7.41 -1.99 -5.32
C LEU A 55 6.34 -3.07 -5.19
N LEU A 56 6.42 -4.10 -6.01
CA LEU A 56 5.49 -5.22 -5.95
C LEU A 56 5.62 -5.93 -4.59
N GLU A 57 6.84 -6.06 -4.09
CA GLU A 57 7.08 -6.67 -2.80
C GLU A 57 6.49 -5.83 -1.68
N LEU A 58 6.66 -4.51 -1.75
CA LEU A 58 6.08 -3.61 -0.76
C LEU A 58 4.55 -3.76 -0.73
N ILE A 59 3.94 -3.85 -1.91
CA ILE A 59 2.49 -4.01 -2.00
C ILE A 59 2.05 -5.35 -1.40
N THR A 60 2.80 -6.41 -1.67
CA THR A 60 2.47 -7.73 -1.15
C THR A 60 2.55 -7.75 0.38
N TRP A 61 3.59 -7.14 0.96
CA TRP A 61 3.71 -7.05 2.40
C TRP A 61 2.62 -6.15 2.99
N SER A 62 2.22 -5.13 2.23
CA SER A 62 1.14 -4.23 2.65
C SER A 62 -0.20 -4.97 2.68
N PHE A 63 -0.43 -5.87 1.74
CA PHE A 63 -1.63 -6.71 1.75
C PHE A 63 -1.63 -7.57 3.01
N ASP A 64 -0.47 -8.16 3.34
CA ASP A 64 -0.35 -8.99 4.51
C ASP A 64 -0.70 -8.20 5.78
N PHE A 65 -0.13 -7.00 5.90
CA PHE A 65 -0.41 -6.14 7.03
C PHE A 65 -1.89 -5.74 7.09
N GLY A 66 -2.43 -5.27 5.97
CA GLY A 66 -3.81 -4.81 5.90
C GLY A 66 -4.81 -5.92 6.20
N ASN A 67 -4.54 -7.10 5.68
CA ASN A 67 -5.44 -8.22 5.89
C ASN A 67 -5.39 -8.71 7.34
N SER A 68 -4.25 -8.53 8.01
CA SER A 68 -4.12 -8.91 9.41
C SER A 68 -4.91 -7.98 10.34
N ILE A 69 -5.25 -6.78 9.87
CA ILE A 69 -6.05 -5.86 10.67
C ILE A 69 -7.51 -5.79 10.20
N GLY A 70 -7.92 -6.75 9.39
CA GLY A 70 -9.32 -6.87 9.02
C GLY A 70 -9.73 -6.44 7.62
N LEU A 71 -8.80 -5.97 6.83
CA LEU A 71 -9.12 -5.59 5.47
C LEU A 71 -9.07 -6.80 4.55
N ASN A 72 -9.52 -6.62 3.32
CA ASN A 72 -9.49 -7.69 2.33
C ASN A 72 -8.84 -7.11 1.06
N LEU A 73 -7.53 -6.89 1.15
CA LEU A 73 -6.78 -6.27 0.07
C LEU A 73 -6.26 -7.29 -0.93
N ASN A 74 -6.38 -6.98 -2.20
CA ASN A 74 -5.85 -7.84 -3.26
C ASN A 74 -5.75 -7.02 -4.55
N PHE A 75 -5.09 -7.58 -5.57
CA PHE A 75 -4.89 -6.85 -6.82
C PHE A 75 -6.16 -6.56 -7.62
N LYS A 76 -7.27 -7.19 -7.26
CA LYS A 76 -8.50 -6.95 -7.98
C LYS A 76 -9.35 -6.02 -7.19
N GLY A 77 -8.95 -5.84 -5.98
CA GLY A 77 -9.68 -5.12 -4.97
C GLY A 77 -10.29 -3.86 -5.32
N ASN A 78 -10.37 -3.59 -6.41
CA ASN A 78 -10.69 -2.40 -6.59
C ASN A 78 -11.26 -2.27 -7.91
N GLU A 79 -11.00 -3.07 -8.73
CA GLU A 79 -11.25 -2.85 -10.04
C GLU A 79 -11.04 -1.38 -10.12
N TRP A 80 -10.23 -0.93 -9.29
CA TRP A 80 -9.86 0.34 -8.97
C TRP A 80 -9.37 0.85 -10.20
N ASN A 81 -10.07 1.04 -11.02
CA ASN A 81 -9.99 1.92 -11.74
C ASN A 81 -8.90 2.27 -12.58
N GLU A 82 -8.40 1.25 -13.18
CA GLU A 82 -7.41 1.50 -14.14
C GLU A 82 -8.03 2.16 -15.33
N SER A 83 -9.32 2.27 -15.36
CA SER A 83 -9.98 2.88 -16.50
C SER A 83 -10.05 4.40 -16.37
N ILE A 84 -9.63 4.92 -15.29
CA ILE A 84 -9.67 6.36 -15.12
C ILE A 84 -8.41 7.01 -15.58
#